data_598479a158868f21b898738c79ab622b
#
_entry.id   598479a158868f21b898738c79ab622b
#
_cell.length_a   1.000
_cell.length_b   1.000
_cell.length_c   1.000
_cell.angle_alpha   90.00
_cell.angle_beta   90.00
_cell.angle_gamma   90.00
#
_symmetry.space_group_name_H-M   'P 1'
#
loop_
_entity.id
_entity.type
_entity.pdbx_description
1 polymer ?
#
loop_
_entity_poly.entity_id
_entity_poly.type
_entity_poly.pdbx_seq_one_letter_code
_entity_poly.pdbx_strand_id
1 'polypeptide(L)'
;LATENKLKVLCLHGYAQNAEIFRDRSGGFRKPLKKSMYEMHYVDGLFGCTKDGEDEAEADADPMRRAWWRGSSAELSYKGWDETHQLLTQMWLREDFDGVIGFSQGAAAAAMLCAERKPMFGMFVSGFVPRDRHAAAALLAGVRDVPTLHVFGESDELVTPERSRALADLFDGASVIVHEGGHMIPSSAHVRTQVLSFLDSVTPSLLDPLK
;
A
#
# COMPACT_ATOMS: atom_id res chain seq x y z
N LEU A 1 18.15 -22.01 19.23
CA LEU A 1 16.97 -21.88 18.39
C LEU A 1 17.21 -20.68 17.49
N ALA A 2 17.48 -20.90 16.21
CA ALA A 2 17.56 -19.83 15.23
C ALA A 2 16.19 -19.15 15.20
N THR A 3 16.13 -17.86 15.50
CA THR A 3 14.95 -17.04 15.24
C THR A 3 14.77 -17.02 13.73
N GLU A 4 13.75 -17.71 13.21
CA GLU A 4 13.37 -17.59 11.81
C GLU A 4 13.14 -16.10 11.54
N ASN A 5 13.99 -15.50 10.68
CA ASN A 5 13.83 -14.12 10.26
C ASN A 5 12.54 -14.01 9.45
N LYS A 6 11.53 -13.38 10.03
CA LYS A 6 10.29 -13.08 9.33
C LYS A 6 10.50 -11.92 8.37
N LEU A 7 9.84 -11.95 7.22
CA LEU A 7 9.77 -10.81 6.34
C LEU A 7 8.96 -9.70 6.99
N LYS A 8 9.54 -8.53 7.08
CA LYS A 8 8.90 -7.34 7.61
C LYS A 8 8.15 -6.61 6.51
N VAL A 9 6.87 -6.36 6.72
CA VAL A 9 6.00 -5.75 5.73
C VAL A 9 5.38 -4.48 6.27
N LEU A 10 5.67 -3.34 5.64
CA LEU A 10 5.07 -2.06 5.96
C LEU A 10 3.65 -1.98 5.39
N CYS A 11 2.68 -1.56 6.21
CA CYS A 11 1.26 -1.55 5.88
C CYS A 11 0.67 -0.15 6.01
N LEU A 12 0.23 0.45 4.88
CA LEU A 12 -0.22 1.82 4.76
C LEU A 12 -1.73 1.88 4.48
N HIS A 13 -2.48 2.48 5.41
CA HIS A 13 -3.94 2.58 5.36
C HIS A 13 -4.45 3.57 4.30
N GLY A 14 -5.74 3.47 3.94
CA GLY A 14 -6.41 4.43 3.07
C GLY A 14 -6.76 5.76 3.78
N TYR A 15 -7.15 6.76 2.98
CA TYR A 15 -7.65 8.04 3.50
C TYR A 15 -8.78 7.84 4.52
N ALA A 16 -8.81 8.64 5.58
CA ALA A 16 -9.77 8.58 6.67
C ALA A 16 -9.85 7.21 7.38
N GLN A 17 -8.77 6.44 7.33
CA GLN A 17 -8.55 5.25 8.14
C GLN A 17 -7.41 5.50 9.14
N ASN A 18 -7.02 4.47 9.87
CA ASN A 18 -5.83 4.39 10.70
C ASN A 18 -5.24 2.97 10.65
N ALA A 19 -4.14 2.74 11.33
CA ALA A 19 -3.46 1.44 11.38
C ALA A 19 -4.38 0.31 11.87
N GLU A 20 -5.20 0.55 12.89
CA GLU A 20 -6.12 -0.44 13.46
C GLU A 20 -7.24 -0.79 12.47
N ILE A 21 -7.90 0.22 11.88
CA ILE A 21 -8.94 0.03 10.88
C ILE A 21 -8.40 -0.74 9.67
N PHE A 22 -7.21 -0.38 9.19
CA PHE A 22 -6.61 -1.07 8.05
C PHE A 22 -6.26 -2.52 8.39
N ARG A 23 -5.69 -2.76 9.58
CA ARG A 23 -5.39 -4.11 10.06
C ARG A 23 -6.65 -4.99 10.07
N ASP A 24 -7.75 -4.46 10.54
CA ASP A 24 -9.00 -5.23 10.65
C ASP A 24 -9.63 -5.47 9.27
N ARG A 25 -9.63 -4.45 8.41
CA ARG A 25 -10.15 -4.56 7.03
C ARG A 25 -9.28 -5.42 6.12
N SER A 26 -7.99 -5.48 6.34
CA SER A 26 -7.05 -6.34 5.59
C SER A 26 -7.06 -7.81 6.03
N GLY A 27 -7.99 -8.21 6.89
CA GLY A 27 -8.09 -9.58 7.39
C GLY A 27 -8.15 -10.67 6.30
N GLY A 28 -8.72 -10.35 5.14
CA GLY A 28 -8.75 -11.23 3.97
C GLY A 28 -7.35 -11.56 3.43
N PHE A 29 -6.43 -10.60 3.44
CA PHE A 29 -5.02 -10.80 3.06
C PHE A 29 -4.18 -11.31 4.24
N ARG A 30 -4.32 -10.67 5.41
CA ARG A 30 -3.49 -10.94 6.58
C ARG A 30 -3.65 -12.34 7.16
N LYS A 31 -4.88 -12.86 7.25
CA LYS A 31 -5.13 -14.17 7.87
C LYS A 31 -4.48 -15.34 7.13
N PRO A 32 -4.46 -15.36 5.77
CA PRO A 32 -3.76 -16.39 5.03
C PRO A 32 -2.23 -16.32 5.16
N LEU A 33 -1.67 -15.11 5.41
CA LEU A 33 -0.23 -14.96 5.58
C LEU A 33 0.20 -15.67 6.86
N LYS A 34 1.09 -16.63 6.74
CA LYS A 34 1.60 -17.39 7.88
C LYS A 34 2.34 -16.43 8.82
N LYS A 35 1.88 -16.31 10.05
CA LYS A 35 2.53 -15.49 11.08
C LYS A 35 3.97 -15.89 11.36
N SER A 36 4.37 -17.09 11.00
CA SER A 36 5.75 -17.57 11.07
C SER A 36 6.64 -16.96 9.99
N MET A 37 6.08 -16.49 8.87
CA MET A 37 6.83 -15.99 7.73
C MET A 37 6.81 -14.47 7.60
N TYR A 38 5.76 -13.79 8.10
CA TYR A 38 5.56 -12.36 7.91
C TYR A 38 5.30 -11.63 9.22
N GLU A 39 5.92 -10.46 9.38
CA GLU A 39 5.67 -9.48 10.43
C GLU A 39 5.09 -8.21 9.80
N MET A 40 3.80 -7.94 10.09
CA MET A 40 3.06 -6.84 9.49
C MET A 40 3.11 -5.61 10.39
N HIS A 41 3.72 -4.53 9.91
CA HIS A 41 3.86 -3.26 10.60
C HIS A 41 2.81 -2.26 10.10
N TYR A 42 1.71 -2.13 10.83
CA TYR A 42 0.67 -1.16 10.54
C TYR A 42 1.00 0.18 11.18
N VAL A 43 1.02 1.24 10.41
CA VAL A 43 1.41 2.58 10.87
C VAL A 43 0.34 3.60 10.54
N ASP A 44 0.26 4.66 11.33
CA ASP A 44 -0.68 5.77 11.13
C ASP A 44 -0.07 6.85 10.23
N GLY A 45 -0.90 7.41 9.34
CA GLY A 45 -0.57 8.64 8.63
C GLY A 45 -0.44 9.81 9.58
N LEU A 46 0.37 10.80 9.21
CA LEU A 46 0.70 11.93 10.09
C LEU A 46 -0.47 12.86 10.35
N PHE A 47 -1.39 13.02 9.38
CA PHE A 47 -2.38 14.07 9.41
C PHE A 47 -3.75 13.54 9.84
N GLY A 48 -4.41 14.26 10.76
CA GLY A 48 -5.84 14.11 10.97
C GLY A 48 -6.62 14.59 9.75
N CYS A 49 -7.78 14.00 9.48
CA CYS A 49 -8.65 14.41 8.39
C CYS A 49 -10.13 14.23 8.74
N THR A 50 -11.00 14.93 8.02
CA THR A 50 -12.44 14.75 8.08
C THR A 50 -12.91 13.63 7.15
N LYS A 51 -14.16 13.18 7.32
CA LYS A 51 -14.74 12.14 6.48
C LYS A 51 -14.89 12.59 5.01
N ASP A 52 -15.15 13.84 4.81
CA ASP A 52 -15.58 14.39 3.52
C ASP A 52 -14.43 14.99 2.69
N GLY A 53 -13.20 14.93 3.21
CA GLY A 53 -12.00 15.31 2.44
C GLY A 53 -11.79 16.81 2.29
N GLU A 54 -12.57 17.63 2.98
CA GLU A 54 -12.34 19.06 3.03
C GLU A 54 -11.13 19.36 3.93
N ASP A 55 -10.27 20.27 3.49
CA ASP A 55 -9.13 20.79 4.24
C ASP A 55 -9.65 21.65 5.42
N GLU A 56 -10.28 21.03 6.39
CA GLU A 56 -10.69 21.72 7.61
C GLU A 56 -9.48 21.96 8.52
N ALA A 57 -9.55 23.08 9.25
CA ALA A 57 -8.56 23.45 10.22
C ALA A 57 -8.30 22.26 11.18
N GLU A 58 -7.06 22.08 11.61
CA GLU A 58 -6.62 20.96 12.46
C GLU A 58 -7.49 20.70 13.72
N ALA A 59 -8.30 21.69 14.10
CA ALA A 59 -9.18 21.66 15.27
C ALA A 59 -10.37 20.70 15.15
N ASP A 60 -10.84 20.39 13.93
CA ASP A 60 -12.06 19.60 13.71
C ASP A 60 -11.77 18.20 13.12
N ALA A 61 -10.50 17.86 12.92
CA ALA A 61 -10.12 16.55 12.43
C ALA A 61 -10.38 15.46 13.47
N ASP A 62 -11.11 14.41 13.09
CA ASP A 62 -11.29 13.23 13.93
C ASP A 62 -9.91 12.57 14.17
N PRO A 63 -9.44 12.46 15.42
CA PRO A 63 -8.13 11.87 15.72
C PRO A 63 -8.02 10.41 15.32
N MET A 64 -9.14 9.72 15.11
CA MET A 64 -9.20 8.33 14.64
C MET A 64 -9.13 8.23 13.11
N ARG A 65 -9.17 9.35 12.38
CA ARG A 65 -9.08 9.41 10.93
C ARG A 65 -7.76 10.03 10.51
N ARG A 66 -7.00 9.30 9.73
CA ARG A 66 -5.64 9.67 9.31
C ARG A 66 -5.51 9.74 7.80
N ALA A 67 -4.55 10.55 7.36
CA ALA A 67 -4.17 10.70 5.97
C ALA A 67 -2.64 10.79 5.85
N TRP A 68 -2.11 10.40 4.70
CA TRP A 68 -0.69 10.51 4.37
C TRP A 68 -0.31 11.91 3.86
N TRP A 69 -1.24 12.58 3.25
CA TRP A 69 -1.17 13.99 2.86
C TRP A 69 -2.57 14.58 2.83
N ARG A 70 -2.63 15.91 2.86
CA ARG A 70 -3.85 16.69 2.70
C ARG A 70 -3.96 17.22 1.27
N GLY A 71 -5.14 17.55 0.85
CA GLY A 71 -5.46 18.08 -0.48
C GLY A 71 -6.44 17.18 -1.22
N SER A 72 -7.28 17.82 -2.01
CA SER A 72 -8.27 17.14 -2.84
C SER A 72 -7.60 16.40 -4.00
N SER A 73 -8.32 15.45 -4.57
CA SER A 73 -7.88 14.77 -5.79
C SER A 73 -7.72 15.71 -7.00
N ALA A 74 -8.18 16.96 -6.90
CA ALA A 74 -8.03 17.98 -7.92
C ALA A 74 -6.72 18.79 -7.81
N GLU A 75 -6.08 18.81 -6.63
CA GLU A 75 -4.85 19.56 -6.42
C GLU A 75 -3.65 18.85 -7.04
N LEU A 76 -2.71 19.64 -7.57
CA LEU A 76 -1.47 19.15 -8.17
C LEU A 76 -0.31 19.10 -7.18
N SER A 77 -0.52 19.53 -5.93
CA SER A 77 0.44 19.54 -4.85
C SER A 77 -0.16 18.94 -3.59
N TYR A 78 0.54 18.01 -2.96
CA TYR A 78 0.10 17.29 -1.77
C TYR A 78 0.72 17.92 -0.53
N LYS A 79 -0.08 18.67 0.24
CA LYS A 79 0.36 19.26 1.50
C LYS A 79 0.70 18.18 2.52
N GLY A 80 1.91 18.22 3.06
CA GLY A 80 2.37 17.24 4.05
C GLY A 80 2.99 15.97 3.45
N TRP A 81 3.15 15.91 2.12
CA TRP A 81 3.82 14.76 1.51
C TRP A 81 5.28 14.68 1.94
N ASP A 82 5.99 15.80 2.00
CA ASP A 82 7.43 15.79 2.36
C ASP A 82 7.65 15.25 3.77
N GLU A 83 6.79 15.62 4.72
CA GLU A 83 6.82 15.10 6.10
C GLU A 83 6.50 13.59 6.15
N THR A 84 5.49 13.16 5.40
CA THR A 84 5.14 11.73 5.27
C THR A 84 6.29 10.96 4.63
N HIS A 85 6.86 11.45 3.55
CA HIS A 85 7.99 10.84 2.87
C HIS A 85 9.20 10.69 3.80
N GLN A 86 9.51 11.74 4.57
CA GLN A 86 10.58 11.70 5.58
C GLN A 86 10.30 10.64 6.65
N LEU A 87 9.09 10.58 7.19
CA LEU A 87 8.69 9.56 8.17
C LEU A 87 8.86 8.15 7.62
N LEU A 88 8.27 7.88 6.46
CA LEU A 88 8.30 6.55 5.84
C LEU A 88 9.73 6.12 5.48
N THR A 89 10.55 7.06 5.02
CA THR A 89 11.99 6.84 4.74
C THR A 89 12.75 6.48 6.00
N GLN A 90 12.57 7.23 7.09
CA GLN A 90 13.24 6.94 8.37
C GLN A 90 12.81 5.59 8.94
N MET A 91 11.52 5.26 8.87
CA MET A 91 11.01 3.96 9.29
C MET A 91 11.61 2.83 8.45
N TRP A 92 11.69 3.03 7.11
CA TRP A 92 12.29 2.04 6.21
C TRP A 92 13.74 1.76 6.56
N LEU A 93 14.55 2.80 6.75
CA LEU A 93 15.98 2.67 7.09
C LEU A 93 16.22 2.04 8.47
N ARG A 94 15.30 2.24 9.42
CA ARG A 94 15.42 1.68 10.77
C ARG A 94 15.02 0.21 10.84
N GLU A 95 13.94 -0.15 10.17
CA GLU A 95 13.32 -1.47 10.30
C GLU A 95 13.76 -2.45 9.21
N ASP A 96 14.30 -1.93 8.08
CA ASP A 96 14.73 -2.72 6.91
C ASP A 96 13.58 -3.62 6.39
N PHE A 97 12.53 -2.99 5.86
CA PHE A 97 11.34 -3.69 5.38
C PHE A 97 11.61 -4.46 4.09
N ASP A 98 11.11 -5.69 4.03
CA ASP A 98 11.19 -6.56 2.86
C ASP A 98 10.07 -6.30 1.85
N GLY A 99 8.92 -5.82 2.30
CA GLY A 99 7.76 -5.56 1.45
C GLY A 99 6.92 -4.37 1.91
N VAL A 100 6.05 -3.90 1.02
CA VAL A 100 5.09 -2.84 1.33
C VAL A 100 3.70 -3.18 0.79
N ILE A 101 2.66 -2.92 1.60
CA ILE A 101 1.25 -3.10 1.23
C ILE A 101 0.51 -1.80 1.52
N GLY A 102 -0.33 -1.36 0.59
CA GLY A 102 -1.16 -0.18 0.81
C GLY A 102 -2.57 -0.32 0.26
N PHE A 103 -3.48 0.53 0.78
CA PHE A 103 -4.85 0.67 0.29
C PHE A 103 -5.14 2.12 -0.08
N SER A 104 -5.72 2.38 -1.24
CA SER A 104 -6.17 3.70 -1.70
C SER A 104 -5.05 4.75 -1.62
N GLN A 105 -5.18 5.82 -0.83
CA GLN A 105 -4.12 6.80 -0.60
C GLN A 105 -2.83 6.13 -0.09
N GLY A 106 -2.94 5.17 0.83
CA GLY A 106 -1.80 4.39 1.29
C GLY A 106 -1.19 3.50 0.22
N ALA A 107 -1.96 3.04 -0.79
CA ALA A 107 -1.42 2.32 -1.93
C ALA A 107 -0.60 3.23 -2.84
N ALA A 108 -1.04 4.48 -3.05
CA ALA A 108 -0.26 5.46 -3.78
C ALA A 108 1.04 5.82 -3.05
N ALA A 109 1.00 6.04 -1.72
CA ALA A 109 2.19 6.24 -0.89
C ALA A 109 3.15 5.03 -0.94
N ALA A 110 2.60 3.81 -0.84
CA ALA A 110 3.36 2.57 -0.93
C ALA A 110 4.04 2.41 -2.29
N ALA A 111 3.36 2.78 -3.39
CA ALA A 111 3.92 2.70 -4.73
C ALA A 111 5.08 3.69 -4.93
N MET A 112 4.95 4.93 -4.42
CA MET A 112 6.04 5.92 -4.45
C MET A 112 7.26 5.41 -3.65
N LEU A 113 7.03 4.92 -2.44
CA LEU A 113 8.08 4.35 -1.60
C LEU A 113 8.72 3.11 -2.25
N CYS A 114 7.92 2.25 -2.86
CA CYS A 114 8.39 1.06 -3.59
C CYS A 114 9.33 1.43 -4.75
N ALA A 115 9.02 2.48 -5.51
CA ALA A 115 9.85 2.97 -6.59
C ALA A 115 11.24 3.43 -6.12
N GLU A 116 11.32 3.99 -4.91
CA GLU A 116 12.57 4.49 -4.33
C GLU A 116 13.37 3.40 -3.60
N ARG A 117 12.69 2.54 -2.85
CA ARG A 117 13.34 1.57 -1.92
C ARG A 117 13.58 0.20 -2.53
N LYS A 118 12.85 -0.14 -3.60
CA LYS A 118 12.95 -1.41 -4.32
C LYS A 118 12.87 -2.62 -3.39
N PRO A 119 11.77 -2.80 -2.64
CA PRO A 119 11.57 -3.96 -1.77
C PRO A 119 11.51 -5.26 -2.57
N MET A 120 11.50 -6.39 -1.87
CA MET A 120 11.28 -7.71 -2.48
C MET A 120 9.92 -7.78 -3.19
N PHE A 121 8.90 -7.09 -2.67
CA PHE A 121 7.59 -6.99 -3.32
C PHE A 121 6.79 -5.75 -2.87
N GLY A 122 5.84 -5.34 -3.74
CA GLY A 122 4.81 -4.35 -3.41
C GLY A 122 3.40 -4.88 -3.68
N MET A 123 2.41 -4.54 -2.84
CA MET A 123 1.00 -4.86 -3.07
C MET A 123 0.14 -3.60 -2.92
N PHE A 124 -0.59 -3.25 -3.96
CA PHE A 124 -1.35 -2.01 -4.03
C PHE A 124 -2.83 -2.30 -4.30
N VAL A 125 -3.67 -2.04 -3.29
CA VAL A 125 -5.12 -2.24 -3.38
C VAL A 125 -5.81 -0.92 -3.68
N SER A 126 -6.55 -0.83 -4.77
CA SER A 126 -7.19 0.39 -5.28
C SER A 126 -6.21 1.58 -5.31
N GLY A 127 -4.97 1.34 -5.78
CA GLY A 127 -3.92 2.34 -5.90
C GLY A 127 -4.11 3.21 -7.13
N PHE A 128 -3.47 4.38 -7.15
CA PHE A 128 -3.53 5.32 -8.27
C PHE A 128 -2.21 6.07 -8.44
N VAL A 129 -1.96 6.57 -9.64
CA VAL A 129 -0.81 7.46 -9.90
C VAL A 129 -1.08 8.81 -9.26
N PRO A 130 -0.23 9.28 -8.32
CA PRO A 130 -0.40 10.59 -7.71
C PRO A 130 -0.36 11.73 -8.75
N ARG A 131 -1.16 12.78 -8.54
CA ARG A 131 -1.17 13.97 -9.40
C ARG A 131 -0.01 14.92 -9.10
N ASP A 132 0.48 14.91 -7.88
CA ASP A 132 1.69 15.64 -7.51
C ASP A 132 2.90 14.98 -8.20
N ARG A 133 3.38 15.64 -9.26
CA ARG A 133 4.48 15.11 -10.07
C ARG A 133 5.82 15.15 -9.34
N HIS A 134 6.00 16.06 -8.39
CA HIS A 134 7.20 16.09 -7.56
C HIS A 134 7.22 14.88 -6.62
N ALA A 135 6.12 14.66 -5.91
CA ALA A 135 5.96 13.49 -5.04
C ALA A 135 6.09 12.16 -5.80
N ALA A 136 5.58 12.09 -7.02
CA ALA A 136 5.57 10.88 -7.84
C ALA A 136 6.81 10.74 -8.76
N ALA A 137 7.82 11.58 -8.65
CA ALA A 137 8.93 11.64 -9.63
C ALA A 137 9.61 10.27 -9.85
N ALA A 138 9.97 9.56 -8.78
CA ALA A 138 10.59 8.24 -8.87
C ALA A 138 9.67 7.19 -9.49
N LEU A 139 8.37 7.23 -9.14
CA LEU A 139 7.36 6.33 -9.68
C LEU A 139 7.13 6.58 -11.19
N LEU A 140 7.02 7.85 -11.59
CA LEU A 140 6.81 8.24 -12.99
C LEU A 140 7.99 7.94 -13.91
N ALA A 141 9.19 7.73 -13.36
CA ALA A 141 10.35 7.26 -14.12
C ALA A 141 10.25 5.77 -14.50
N GLY A 142 9.22 5.07 -14.00
CA GLY A 142 9.03 3.63 -14.18
C GLY A 142 9.81 2.81 -13.16
N VAL A 143 9.19 1.73 -12.67
CA VAL A 143 9.77 0.86 -11.66
C VAL A 143 10.13 -0.48 -12.27
N ARG A 144 11.40 -0.83 -12.24
CA ARG A 144 11.93 -2.07 -12.80
C ARG A 144 12.40 -2.99 -11.68
N ASP A 145 12.32 -4.27 -11.93
CA ASP A 145 12.90 -5.31 -11.09
C ASP A 145 12.27 -5.43 -9.69
N VAL A 146 11.07 -4.87 -9.48
CA VAL A 146 10.29 -5.06 -8.26
C VAL A 146 8.99 -5.77 -8.59
N PRO A 147 8.80 -7.01 -8.15
CA PRO A 147 7.53 -7.71 -8.29
C PRO A 147 6.41 -6.96 -7.57
N THR A 148 5.31 -6.71 -8.28
CA THR A 148 4.17 -6.01 -7.69
C THR A 148 2.85 -6.72 -7.98
N LEU A 149 1.91 -6.56 -7.04
CA LEU A 149 0.53 -7.03 -7.19
C LEU A 149 -0.42 -5.84 -7.04
N HIS A 150 -1.22 -5.61 -8.06
CA HIS A 150 -2.25 -4.59 -8.09
C HIS A 150 -3.62 -5.25 -8.00
N VAL A 151 -4.42 -4.85 -7.01
CA VAL A 151 -5.75 -5.41 -6.74
C VAL A 151 -6.77 -4.29 -6.76
N PHE A 152 -7.80 -4.37 -7.61
CA PHE A 152 -8.82 -3.33 -7.69
C PHE A 152 -10.17 -3.87 -8.14
N GLY A 153 -11.23 -3.13 -7.80
CA GLY A 153 -12.61 -3.51 -8.12
C GLY A 153 -13.06 -2.98 -9.48
N GLU A 154 -13.83 -3.77 -10.22
CA GLU A 154 -14.49 -3.34 -11.48
C GLU A 154 -15.50 -2.21 -11.24
N SER A 155 -16.13 -2.20 -10.07
CA SER A 155 -17.15 -1.21 -9.68
C SER A 155 -16.58 -0.12 -8.75
N ASP A 156 -15.25 0.09 -8.73
CA ASP A 156 -14.63 1.14 -7.92
C ASP A 156 -14.85 2.51 -8.58
N GLU A 157 -15.73 3.32 -7.96
CA GLU A 157 -16.06 4.67 -8.43
C GLU A 157 -15.13 5.75 -7.86
N LEU A 158 -14.39 5.48 -6.78
CA LEU A 158 -13.46 6.42 -6.16
C LEU A 158 -12.09 6.38 -6.83
N VAL A 159 -11.55 5.18 -7.01
CA VAL A 159 -10.33 4.94 -7.79
C VAL A 159 -10.71 3.96 -8.91
N THR A 160 -11.08 4.54 -10.05
CA THR A 160 -11.59 3.72 -11.16
C THR A 160 -10.57 2.68 -11.63
N PRO A 161 -11.02 1.55 -12.23
CA PRO A 161 -10.14 0.51 -12.75
C PRO A 161 -9.03 1.05 -13.66
N GLU A 162 -9.35 2.08 -14.47
CA GLU A 162 -8.38 2.72 -15.38
C GLU A 162 -7.26 3.42 -14.59
N ARG A 163 -7.60 4.09 -13.48
CA ARG A 163 -6.60 4.75 -12.62
C ARG A 163 -5.68 3.73 -11.95
N SER A 164 -6.24 2.61 -11.48
CA SER A 164 -5.44 1.53 -10.88
C SER A 164 -4.58 0.81 -11.91
N ARG A 165 -5.08 0.62 -13.12
CA ARG A 165 -4.31 0.04 -14.23
C ARG A 165 -3.17 0.96 -14.66
N ALA A 166 -3.42 2.27 -14.75
CA ALA A 166 -2.37 3.24 -15.04
C ALA A 166 -1.23 3.22 -14.01
N LEU A 167 -1.52 2.90 -12.74
CA LEU A 167 -0.47 2.66 -11.74
C LEU A 167 0.29 1.36 -12.03
N ALA A 168 -0.41 0.28 -12.35
CA ALA A 168 0.21 -1.01 -12.64
C ALA A 168 1.16 -0.93 -13.86
N ASP A 169 0.79 -0.16 -14.87
CA ASP A 169 1.57 0.03 -16.11
C ASP A 169 2.93 0.73 -15.88
N LEU A 170 3.15 1.33 -14.70
CA LEU A 170 4.44 1.92 -14.32
C LEU A 170 5.45 0.88 -13.76
N PHE A 171 5.00 -0.36 -13.53
CA PHE A 171 5.82 -1.44 -12.97
C PHE A 171 6.04 -2.53 -14.01
N ASP A 172 7.31 -2.84 -14.30
CA ASP A 172 7.65 -3.93 -15.22
C ASP A 172 7.22 -5.29 -14.60
N GLY A 173 6.37 -6.02 -15.30
CA GLY A 173 5.92 -7.33 -14.82
C GLY A 173 4.90 -7.32 -13.69
N ALA A 174 4.13 -6.23 -13.55
CA ALA A 174 3.04 -6.14 -12.56
C ALA A 174 2.01 -7.27 -12.71
N SER A 175 1.68 -7.93 -11.62
CA SER A 175 0.54 -8.84 -11.53
C SER A 175 -0.73 -8.05 -11.19
N VAL A 176 -1.86 -8.42 -11.81
CA VAL A 176 -3.14 -7.71 -11.63
C VAL A 176 -4.23 -8.69 -11.23
N ILE A 177 -4.99 -8.33 -10.20
CA ILE A 177 -6.22 -9.02 -9.79
C ILE A 177 -7.36 -8.01 -9.87
N VAL A 178 -8.40 -8.33 -10.63
CA VAL A 178 -9.63 -7.55 -10.70
C VAL A 178 -10.75 -8.31 -9.99
N HIS A 179 -11.52 -7.64 -9.14
CA HIS A 179 -12.66 -8.23 -8.45
C HIS A 179 -13.95 -7.44 -8.72
N GLU A 180 -15.10 -8.09 -8.57
CA GLU A 180 -16.42 -7.51 -8.90
C GLU A 180 -16.85 -6.34 -7.97
N GLY A 181 -16.20 -6.16 -6.82
CA GLY A 181 -16.55 -5.13 -5.82
C GLY A 181 -16.11 -3.72 -6.20
N GLY A 182 -16.48 -2.75 -5.36
CA GLY A 182 -16.07 -1.34 -5.45
C GLY A 182 -14.76 -1.05 -4.71
N HIS A 183 -14.70 0.16 -4.09
CA HIS A 183 -13.53 0.67 -3.36
C HIS A 183 -13.33 -0.05 -2.02
N MET A 184 -12.79 -1.24 -2.03
CA MET A 184 -12.63 -2.09 -0.84
C MET A 184 -11.47 -3.07 -0.95
N ILE A 185 -11.04 -3.58 0.19
CA ILE A 185 -10.09 -4.70 0.25
C ILE A 185 -10.88 -6.00 0.11
N PRO A 186 -10.68 -6.77 -0.97
CA PRO A 186 -11.47 -7.98 -1.21
C PRO A 186 -11.08 -9.10 -0.24
N SER A 187 -12.06 -9.93 0.14
CA SER A 187 -11.87 -11.05 1.07
C SER A 187 -12.29 -12.41 0.50
N SER A 188 -12.62 -12.50 -0.79
CA SER A 188 -13.03 -13.73 -1.44
C SER A 188 -11.94 -14.80 -1.43
N ALA A 189 -12.31 -16.08 -1.42
CA ALA A 189 -11.35 -17.19 -1.47
C ALA A 189 -10.49 -17.15 -2.72
N HIS A 190 -11.08 -16.77 -3.86
CA HIS A 190 -10.39 -16.67 -5.14
C HIS A 190 -9.26 -15.63 -5.08
N VAL A 191 -9.54 -14.40 -4.63
CA VAL A 191 -8.51 -13.35 -4.48
C VAL A 191 -7.43 -13.79 -3.49
N ARG A 192 -7.80 -14.40 -2.36
CA ARG A 192 -6.82 -14.91 -1.39
C ARG A 192 -5.84 -15.92 -2.00
N THR A 193 -6.35 -16.84 -2.81
CA THR A 193 -5.51 -17.83 -3.49
C THR A 193 -4.50 -17.16 -4.43
N GLN A 194 -4.93 -16.16 -5.20
CA GLN A 194 -4.06 -15.43 -6.11
C GLN A 194 -3.00 -14.59 -5.36
N VAL A 195 -3.38 -13.95 -4.24
CA VAL A 195 -2.44 -13.22 -3.37
C VAL A 195 -1.37 -14.17 -2.81
N LEU A 196 -1.77 -15.35 -2.34
CA LEU A 196 -0.81 -16.34 -1.85
C LEU A 196 0.11 -16.84 -2.96
N SER A 197 -0.43 -17.13 -4.14
CA SER A 197 0.38 -17.54 -5.30
C SER A 197 1.41 -16.49 -5.70
N PHE A 198 1.04 -15.20 -5.67
CA PHE A 198 1.98 -14.12 -5.90
C PHE A 198 3.09 -14.10 -4.84
N LEU A 199 2.73 -14.13 -3.56
CA LEU A 199 3.72 -14.11 -2.47
C LEU A 199 4.64 -15.33 -2.51
N ASP A 200 4.13 -16.51 -2.78
CA ASP A 200 4.93 -17.73 -2.94
C ASP A 200 5.93 -17.60 -4.12
N SER A 201 5.56 -16.89 -5.18
CA SER A 201 6.44 -16.67 -6.33
C SER A 201 7.59 -15.70 -6.06
N VAL A 202 7.38 -14.72 -5.15
CA VAL A 202 8.38 -13.67 -4.84
C VAL A 202 9.19 -13.97 -3.58
N THR A 203 8.79 -14.96 -2.78
CA THR A 203 9.48 -15.37 -1.55
C THR A 203 9.84 -16.87 -1.51
N PRO A 204 10.36 -17.46 -2.59
CA PRO A 204 10.56 -18.91 -2.67
C PRO A 204 11.57 -19.44 -1.65
N SER A 205 12.56 -18.66 -1.24
CA SER A 205 13.62 -19.08 -0.31
C SER A 205 13.16 -19.31 1.12
N LEU A 206 11.97 -18.83 1.49
CA LEU A 206 11.40 -19.06 2.83
C LEU A 206 10.57 -20.34 2.92
N LEU A 207 10.23 -20.93 1.78
CA LEU A 207 9.42 -22.16 1.71
C LEU A 207 10.26 -23.43 1.70
N ASP A 208 11.57 -23.31 1.51
CA ASP A 208 12.49 -24.46 1.46
C ASP A 208 13.48 -24.43 2.66
N PRO A 209 13.13 -25.08 3.79
CA PRO A 209 14.00 -25.14 4.97
C PRO A 209 15.25 -26.03 4.79
N LEU A 210 15.48 -26.53 3.56
CA LEU A 210 16.58 -27.49 3.26
C LEU A 210 17.67 -26.90 2.33
N LYS A 211 17.69 -25.58 2.13
CA LYS A 211 18.80 -24.91 1.43
C LYS A 211 19.58 -23.99 2.31
#